data_fd47254abf0cd49a5a44edc425e52846
#
_entry.id   fd47254abf0cd49a5a44edc425e52846
#
_cell.length_a   1.000
_cell.length_b   1.000
_cell.length_c   1.000
_cell.angle_alpha   90.00
_cell.angle_beta   90.00
_cell.angle_gamma   90.00
#
_symmetry.space_group_name_H-M   'P 1'
#
loop_
_entity.id
_entity.type
_entity.pdbx_description
1 polymer ?
#
loop_
_entity_poly.entity_id
_entity_poly.type
_entity_poly.pdbx_seq_one_letter_code
_entity_poly.pdbx_strand_id
1 'polypeptide(L)'
;MIPVINKRDTGLNICRLMDKYKLTVRDVQKYLELGSQQSIYHWLNGISMPTIDNLYVLSYLFGVTIDDIVCGNRPEYIIKIFIVNHIG
;
A
#
# COMPACT_ATOMS: atom_id res chain seq x y z
N MET A 1 22.73 -3.63 2.77
CA MET A 1 21.72 -2.56 2.98
C MET A 1 20.41 -3.18 3.43
N ILE A 2 19.81 -2.64 4.46
CA ILE A 2 18.51 -3.13 4.95
C ILE A 2 17.41 -2.46 4.12
N PRO A 3 16.46 -3.23 3.57
CA PRO A 3 15.31 -2.63 2.88
C PRO A 3 14.51 -1.72 3.81
N VAL A 4 14.08 -0.58 3.29
CA VAL A 4 13.35 0.44 4.04
C VAL A 4 12.07 0.80 3.29
N ILE A 5 10.96 0.90 4.03
CA ILE A 5 9.68 1.35 3.49
C ILE A 5 9.75 2.87 3.26
N ASN A 6 9.22 3.31 2.13
CA ASN A 6 9.07 4.72 1.81
C ASN A 6 7.61 5.13 2.03
N LYS A 7 7.36 5.88 3.11
CA LYS A 7 6.01 6.31 3.48
C LYS A 7 5.38 7.21 2.43
N ARG A 8 6.17 8.12 1.86
CA ARG A 8 5.67 9.07 0.85
C ARG A 8 5.23 8.33 -0.41
N ASP A 9 6.07 7.45 -0.92
CA ASP A 9 5.75 6.70 -2.13
C ASP A 9 4.58 5.75 -1.89
N THR A 10 4.50 5.14 -0.71
CA THR A 10 3.36 4.32 -0.33
C THR A 10 2.07 5.14 -0.33
N GLY A 11 2.10 6.34 0.25
CA GLY A 11 0.94 7.24 0.27
C GLY A 11 0.50 7.64 -1.13
N LEU A 12 1.44 7.97 -2.00
CA LEU A 12 1.15 8.29 -3.41
C LEU A 12 0.54 7.09 -4.13
N ASN A 13 1.03 5.90 -3.84
CA ASN A 13 0.50 4.67 -4.44
C ASN A 13 -0.92 4.37 -3.97
N ILE A 14 -1.21 4.57 -2.68
CA ILE A 14 -2.58 4.45 -2.16
C ILE A 14 -3.50 5.45 -2.87
N CYS A 15 -3.05 6.70 -3.02
CA CYS A 15 -3.81 7.72 -3.73
C CYS A 15 -4.10 7.29 -5.17
N ARG A 16 -3.09 6.76 -5.86
CA ARG A 16 -3.25 6.26 -7.23
C ARG A 16 -4.26 5.12 -7.32
N LEU A 17 -4.23 4.20 -6.36
CA LEU A 17 -5.19 3.09 -6.30
C LEU A 17 -6.61 3.58 -6.02
N MET A 18 -6.75 4.57 -5.11
CA MET A 18 -8.04 5.19 -4.84
C MET A 18 -8.61 5.84 -6.10
N ASP A 19 -7.78 6.58 -6.83
CA ASP A 19 -8.20 7.22 -8.08
C ASP A 19 -8.60 6.19 -9.13
N LYS A 20 -7.83 5.12 -9.25
CA LYS A 20 -8.09 4.05 -10.21
C LYS A 20 -9.48 3.43 -9.99
N TYR A 21 -9.86 3.23 -8.74
CA TYR A 21 -11.14 2.61 -8.40
C TYR A 21 -12.21 3.63 -8.00
N LYS A 22 -11.92 4.93 -8.18
CA LYS A 22 -12.84 6.04 -7.90
C LYS A 22 -13.36 6.01 -6.45
N LEU A 23 -12.45 5.74 -5.53
CA LEU A 23 -12.75 5.71 -4.10
C LEU A 23 -12.33 7.02 -3.46
N THR A 24 -13.24 7.60 -2.67
CA THR A 24 -12.96 8.80 -1.88
C THR A 24 -12.39 8.40 -0.52
N VAL A 25 -11.83 9.38 0.20
CA VAL A 25 -11.38 9.18 1.58
C VAL A 25 -12.55 8.69 2.46
N ARG A 26 -13.75 9.21 2.21
CA ARG A 26 -14.93 8.78 2.94
C ARG A 26 -15.27 7.31 2.68
N ASP A 27 -15.13 6.85 1.43
CA ASP A 27 -15.35 5.45 1.09
C ASP A 27 -14.37 4.55 1.82
N VAL A 28 -13.09 4.92 1.82
CA VAL A 28 -12.04 4.17 2.52
C VAL A 28 -12.30 4.14 4.02
N GLN A 29 -12.70 5.28 4.60
CA GLN A 29 -13.06 5.36 6.01
C GLN A 29 -14.15 4.35 6.37
N LYS A 30 -15.18 4.28 5.56
CA LYS A 30 -16.29 3.34 5.80
C LYS A 30 -15.85 1.90 5.69
N TYR A 31 -15.07 1.58 4.66
CA TYR A 31 -14.58 0.23 4.44
C TYR A 31 -13.70 -0.26 5.58
N LEU A 32 -12.85 0.62 6.10
CA LEU A 32 -11.92 0.29 7.18
C LEU A 32 -12.55 0.46 8.56
N GLU A 33 -13.81 0.93 8.62
CA GLU A 33 -14.53 1.18 9.88
C GLU A 33 -13.75 2.11 10.81
N LEU A 34 -13.13 3.14 10.25
CA LEU A 34 -12.37 4.13 11.01
C LEU A 34 -13.29 5.21 11.59
N GLY A 35 -12.99 5.66 12.81
CA GLY A 35 -13.76 6.70 13.48
C GLY A 35 -13.59 8.09 12.88
N SER A 36 -12.50 8.32 12.10
CA SER A 36 -12.24 9.60 11.45
C SER A 36 -11.45 9.38 10.18
N GLN A 37 -11.29 10.45 9.38
CA GLN A 37 -10.53 10.42 8.13
C GLN A 37 -9.06 10.79 8.33
N GLN A 38 -8.68 11.21 9.53
CA GLN A 38 -7.36 11.76 9.80
C GLN A 38 -6.23 10.75 9.48
N SER A 39 -6.39 9.50 9.88
CA SER A 39 -5.39 8.47 9.59
C SER A 39 -5.15 8.32 8.09
N ILE A 40 -6.21 8.34 7.29
CA ILE A 40 -6.11 8.19 5.84
C ILE A 40 -5.30 9.35 5.25
N TYR A 41 -5.61 10.60 5.66
CA TYR A 41 -4.85 11.75 5.19
C TYR A 41 -3.37 11.66 5.60
N HIS A 42 -3.07 11.13 6.79
CA HIS A 42 -1.69 10.91 7.20
C HIS A 42 -0.97 9.93 6.28
N TRP A 43 -1.66 8.85 5.84
CA TRP A 43 -1.08 7.90 4.89
C TRP A 43 -0.82 8.56 3.54
N LEU A 44 -1.82 9.29 3.01
CA LEU A 44 -1.71 9.94 1.70
C LEU A 44 -0.63 11.02 1.68
N ASN A 45 -0.36 11.65 2.81
CA ASN A 45 0.66 12.69 2.94
C ASN A 45 2.03 12.17 3.37
N GLY A 46 2.17 10.86 3.52
CA GLY A 46 3.46 10.25 3.90
C GLY A 46 3.88 10.51 5.33
N ILE A 47 2.93 10.86 6.21
CA ILE A 47 3.22 11.13 7.62
C ILE A 47 3.34 9.82 8.40
N SER A 48 2.47 8.86 8.11
CA SER A 48 2.46 7.56 8.78
C SER A 48 2.08 6.47 7.80
N MET A 49 2.32 5.22 8.21
CA MET A 49 1.92 4.03 7.45
C MET A 49 0.61 3.48 8.01
N PRO A 50 -0.24 2.88 7.16
CA PRO A 50 -1.34 2.09 7.68
C PRO A 50 -0.81 0.94 8.53
N THR A 51 -1.57 0.52 9.54
CA THR A 51 -1.26 -0.71 10.27
C THR A 51 -1.38 -1.91 9.35
N ILE A 52 -0.82 -3.05 9.76
CA ILE A 52 -0.92 -4.27 8.95
C ILE A 52 -2.38 -4.69 8.76
N ASP A 53 -3.22 -4.49 9.77
CA ASP A 53 -4.65 -4.78 9.66
C ASP A 53 -5.32 -3.93 8.59
N ASN A 54 -5.01 -2.63 8.56
CA ASN A 54 -5.56 -1.73 7.56
C ASN A 54 -5.01 -2.03 6.17
N LEU A 55 -3.74 -2.40 6.06
CA LEU A 55 -3.16 -2.82 4.79
C LEU A 55 -3.84 -4.07 4.24
N TYR A 56 -4.17 -5.01 5.11
CA TYR A 56 -4.86 -6.23 4.73
C TYR A 56 -6.23 -5.92 4.11
N VAL A 57 -7.01 -5.03 4.74
CA VAL A 57 -8.31 -4.61 4.22
C VAL A 57 -8.15 -3.80 2.94
N LEU A 58 -7.16 -2.89 2.88
CA LEU A 58 -6.89 -2.12 1.66
C LEU A 58 -6.52 -3.04 0.48
N SER A 59 -5.75 -4.07 0.73
CA SER A 59 -5.38 -5.03 -0.32
C SER A 59 -6.62 -5.73 -0.89
N TYR A 60 -7.55 -6.09 -0.03
CA TYR A 60 -8.83 -6.67 -0.45
C TYR A 60 -9.66 -5.66 -1.24
N LEU A 61 -9.75 -4.42 -0.74
CA LEU A 61 -10.54 -3.36 -1.36
C LEU A 61 -10.02 -3.03 -2.77
N PHE A 62 -8.71 -2.96 -2.94
CA PHE A 62 -8.09 -2.65 -4.22
C PHE A 62 -7.88 -3.88 -5.12
N GLY A 63 -8.07 -5.08 -4.59
CA GLY A 63 -7.82 -6.30 -5.34
C GLY A 63 -6.35 -6.52 -5.67
N VAL A 64 -5.45 -6.08 -4.79
CA VAL A 64 -4.00 -6.19 -4.95
C VAL A 64 -3.39 -6.82 -3.71
N THR A 65 -2.12 -7.18 -3.75
CA THR A 65 -1.41 -7.67 -2.58
C THR A 65 -0.95 -6.51 -1.69
N ILE A 66 -0.60 -6.80 -0.44
CA ILE A 66 0.00 -5.78 0.44
C ILE A 66 1.32 -5.29 -0.18
N ASP A 67 2.11 -6.18 -0.77
CA ASP A 67 3.35 -5.81 -1.45
C ASP A 67 3.13 -4.86 -2.62
N ASP A 68 1.97 -4.92 -3.26
CA ASP A 68 1.62 -3.98 -4.33
C ASP A 68 1.29 -2.59 -3.81
N ILE A 69 0.95 -2.46 -2.54
CA ILE A 69 0.60 -1.18 -1.92
C ILE A 69 1.84 -0.51 -1.34
N VAL A 70 2.65 -1.26 -0.60
CA VAL A 70 3.81 -0.74 0.14
C VAL A 70 4.99 -0.54 -0.80
N CYS A 71 5.55 0.66 -0.79
CA CYS A 71 6.71 1.02 -1.60
C CYS A 71 7.95 1.14 -0.72
N GLY A 72 9.10 0.79 -1.28
CA GLY A 72 10.36 0.87 -0.59
C GLY A 72 11.52 0.61 -1.55
N ASN A 73 12.70 0.42 -1.00
CA ASN A 73 13.91 0.19 -1.79
C ASN A 73 14.30 -1.29 -1.92
N ARG A 74 13.37 -2.19 -1.63
CA ARG A 74 13.65 -3.63 -1.72
C ARG A 74 13.94 -4.05 -3.16
N PRO A 75 15.00 -4.84 -3.40
CA PRO A 75 15.39 -5.26 -4.75
C PRO A 75 14.52 -6.43 -5.26
N GLU A 76 13.25 -6.18 -5.53
CA GLU A 76 12.28 -7.21 -5.90
C GLU A 76 12.63 -7.92 -7.20
N TYR A 77 13.19 -7.19 -8.17
CA TYR A 77 13.48 -7.79 -9.46
C TYR A 77 14.56 -8.89 -9.36
N ILE A 78 15.46 -8.81 -8.38
CA ILE A 78 16.46 -9.86 -8.13
C ILE A 78 15.78 -11.16 -7.71
N ILE A 79 14.76 -11.07 -6.86
CA ILE A 79 13.96 -12.21 -6.42
C ILE A 79 13.24 -12.85 -7.61
N LYS A 80 12.67 -12.05 -8.50
CA LYS A 80 11.99 -12.56 -9.69
C LYS A 80 12.94 -13.31 -10.61
N ILE A 81 14.14 -12.78 -10.84
CA ILE A 81 15.16 -13.44 -11.64
C ILE A 81 15.58 -14.76 -11.01
N PHE A 82 15.79 -14.77 -9.70
CA PHE A 82 16.14 -15.96 -8.95
C PHE A 82 15.09 -17.06 -9.11
N ILE A 83 13.81 -16.73 -8.96
CA ILE A 83 12.71 -17.69 -9.10
C ILE A 83 12.67 -18.26 -10.51
N VAL A 84 12.79 -17.43 -11.53
CA VAL A 84 12.77 -17.88 -12.93
C VAL A 84 13.90 -18.87 -13.20
N ASN A 85 15.10 -18.58 -12.71
CA ASN A 85 16.25 -19.45 -12.91
C ASN A 85 16.13 -20.78 -12.19
N HIS A 86 15.36 -20.86 -11.12
CA HIS A 86 15.20 -22.08 -10.33
C HIS A 86 13.98 -22.91 -10.73
N ILE A 87 12.99 -22.28 -11.36
CA ILE A 87 11.77 -22.97 -11.82
C ILE A 87 11.90 -23.42 -13.27
N GLY A 88 12.56 -22.62 -14.04
CA GLY A 88 12.72 -22.87 -15.46
C GLY A 88 13.82 -23.85 -15.74
#